data_57111affe8385fd3d54c59447b6c2e8a
#
_entry.id   57111affe8385fd3d54c59447b6c2e8a
#
_cell.length_a   1.000
_cell.length_b   1.000
_cell.length_c   1.000
_cell.angle_alpha   90.00
_cell.angle_beta   90.00
_cell.angle_gamma   90.00
#
_symmetry.space_group_name_H-M   'P 1'
#
loop_
_entity.id
_entity.type
_entity.pdbx_description
1 polymer ?
#
loop_
_entity_poly.entity_id
_entity_poly.type
_entity_poly.pdbx_seq_one_letter_code
_entity_poly.pdbx_strand_id
1 'polypeptide(L)'
;MSISLQIRRVGEVVVIACSGKIVGSEADELQQVIGGLLPLEPNVVLNVAQVTSLDSAGVGVLVRFLHRTRNASGDLKLCCVPPRLAEVLRITKLAGIFDVHSREDEAIAAFYTQSRPADAPTTLGRDVLCVDDSVDVLAYVCEVLREAGYRVMPCGNVSDAAVLLKASRPRVLVIGASARARLDSVRVGVSHAAGNAVAILELPAAFGSRDPAESSRELVSRLRDVVGEPT
;
A
#
# COMPACT_ATOMS: atom_id res chain seq x y z
N MET A 1 10.94 13.72 -24.36
CA MET A 1 10.02 12.67 -23.87
C MET A 1 9.44 13.19 -22.57
N SER A 2 8.12 13.37 -22.50
CA SER A 2 7.38 13.80 -21.32
C SER A 2 7.51 12.78 -20.19
N ILE A 3 7.30 13.21 -18.96
CA ILE A 3 7.20 12.32 -17.81
C ILE A 3 5.93 11.46 -17.94
N SER A 4 6.00 10.21 -17.53
CA SER A 4 4.84 9.33 -17.41
C SER A 4 4.73 8.83 -15.97
N LEU A 5 3.53 8.91 -15.41
CA LEU A 5 3.24 8.55 -14.04
C LEU A 5 2.19 7.45 -14.02
N GLN A 6 2.49 6.35 -13.36
CA GLN A 6 1.55 5.28 -13.07
C GLN A 6 1.30 5.25 -11.57
N ILE A 7 0.03 5.40 -11.17
CA ILE A 7 -0.36 5.51 -9.77
C ILE A 7 -1.18 4.28 -9.41
N ARG A 8 -0.83 3.62 -8.31
CA ARG A 8 -1.59 2.51 -7.74
C ARG A 8 -1.58 2.56 -6.22
N ARG A 9 -2.56 1.95 -5.60
CA ARG A 9 -2.66 1.86 -4.15
C ARG A 9 -2.34 0.45 -3.66
N VAL A 10 -1.55 0.37 -2.60
CA VAL A 10 -1.18 -0.88 -1.92
C VAL A 10 -1.45 -0.72 -0.42
N GLY A 11 -2.62 -1.13 0.03
CA GLY A 11 -3.06 -0.86 1.39
C GLY A 11 -3.22 0.64 1.66
N GLU A 12 -2.47 1.16 2.63
CA GLU A 12 -2.43 2.57 3.02
C GLU A 12 -1.29 3.35 2.33
N VAL A 13 -0.65 2.76 1.32
CA VAL A 13 0.49 3.35 0.61
C VAL A 13 0.12 3.58 -0.85
N VAL A 14 0.39 4.77 -1.36
CA VAL A 14 0.32 5.07 -2.79
C VAL A 14 1.68 4.85 -3.42
N VAL A 15 1.73 4.04 -4.46
CA VAL A 15 2.92 3.82 -5.28
C VAL A 15 2.79 4.62 -6.56
N ILE A 16 3.79 5.47 -6.82
CA ILE A 16 3.90 6.27 -8.03
C ILE A 16 5.13 5.79 -8.79
N ALA A 17 4.92 5.11 -9.91
CA ALA A 17 6.02 4.75 -10.81
C ALA A 17 6.24 5.87 -11.83
N CYS A 18 7.45 6.44 -11.81
CA CYS A 18 7.87 7.53 -12.70
C CYS A 18 8.75 6.99 -13.82
N SER A 19 8.47 7.39 -15.05
CA SER A 19 9.33 7.11 -16.19
C SER A 19 9.58 8.39 -17.02
N GLY A 20 10.77 8.49 -17.63
CA GLY A 20 11.17 9.64 -18.42
C GLY A 20 12.13 10.57 -17.68
N LYS A 21 11.95 11.89 -17.84
CA LYS A 21 12.82 12.92 -17.24
C LYS A 21 12.05 13.72 -16.21
N ILE A 22 12.69 14.03 -15.08
CA ILE A 22 12.14 14.95 -14.07
C ILE A 22 12.98 16.22 -14.12
N VAL A 23 12.74 17.04 -15.16
CA VAL A 23 13.52 18.26 -15.46
C VAL A 23 12.56 19.37 -15.90
N GLY A 24 12.85 20.61 -15.53
CA GLY A 24 12.08 21.78 -16.00
C GLY A 24 10.55 21.63 -15.83
N SER A 25 9.81 21.73 -16.94
CA SER A 25 8.34 21.63 -16.97
C SER A 25 7.79 20.26 -16.57
N GLU A 26 8.52 19.19 -16.82
CA GLU A 26 8.13 17.84 -16.36
C GLU A 26 8.15 17.72 -14.83
N ALA A 27 9.03 18.46 -14.18
CA ALA A 27 9.03 18.55 -12.70
C ALA A 27 7.78 19.27 -12.18
N ASP A 28 7.28 20.29 -12.90
CA ASP A 28 6.04 20.98 -12.54
C ASP A 28 4.81 20.08 -12.72
N GLU A 29 4.78 19.23 -13.77
CA GLU A 29 3.73 18.23 -13.98
C GLU A 29 3.70 17.23 -12.82
N LEU A 30 4.85 16.70 -12.42
CA LEU A 30 4.97 15.82 -11.26
C LEU A 30 4.45 16.51 -10.00
N GLN A 31 4.79 17.80 -9.79
CA GLN A 31 4.33 18.57 -8.64
C GLN A 31 2.79 18.73 -8.59
N GLN A 32 2.15 18.94 -9.74
CA GLN A 32 0.69 19.06 -9.83
C GLN A 32 -0.01 17.74 -9.47
N VAL A 33 0.44 16.62 -10.03
CA VAL A 33 -0.11 15.30 -9.74
C VAL A 33 0.02 14.96 -8.26
N ILE A 34 1.19 15.16 -7.70
CA ILE A 34 1.46 14.97 -6.27
C ILE A 34 0.57 15.86 -5.40
N GLY A 35 0.39 17.13 -5.81
CA GLY A 35 -0.43 18.09 -5.07
C GLY A 35 -1.89 17.68 -4.94
N GLY A 36 -2.42 16.95 -5.92
CA GLY A 36 -3.77 16.39 -5.89
C GLY A 36 -3.93 15.13 -5.03
N LEU A 37 -2.86 14.36 -4.85
CA LEU A 37 -2.89 13.10 -4.10
C LEU A 37 -2.72 13.28 -2.58
N LEU A 38 -1.86 14.20 -2.18
CA LEU A 38 -1.41 14.34 -0.79
C LEU A 38 -2.49 14.61 0.27
N PRO A 39 -3.59 15.32 0.01
CA PRO A 39 -4.63 15.53 1.02
C PRO A 39 -5.30 14.23 1.46
N LEU A 40 -5.24 13.20 0.61
CA LEU A 40 -5.94 11.93 0.82
C LEU A 40 -4.99 10.79 1.20
N GLU A 41 -3.72 10.85 0.76
CA GLU A 41 -2.78 9.73 0.80
C GLU A 41 -1.38 10.20 1.23
N PRO A 42 -1.10 10.25 2.53
CA PRO A 42 0.17 10.81 3.03
C PRO A 42 1.38 9.87 2.89
N ASN A 43 1.15 8.56 2.74
CA ASN A 43 2.23 7.57 2.62
C ASN A 43 2.49 7.25 1.15
N VAL A 44 3.67 7.60 0.66
CA VAL A 44 3.99 7.46 -0.77
C VAL A 44 5.31 6.73 -0.99
N VAL A 45 5.29 5.77 -1.91
CA VAL A 45 6.48 5.18 -2.53
C VAL A 45 6.63 5.76 -3.93
N LEU A 46 7.76 6.39 -4.21
CA LEU A 46 8.12 6.86 -5.53
C LEU A 46 9.14 5.90 -6.16
N ASN A 47 8.67 5.14 -7.14
CA ASN A 47 9.53 4.27 -7.93
C ASN A 47 10.15 5.06 -9.10
N VAL A 48 11.46 5.21 -9.07
CA VAL A 48 12.21 5.99 -10.04
C VAL A 48 13.10 5.14 -10.95
N ALA A 49 12.85 3.83 -11.03
CA ALA A 49 13.63 2.89 -11.83
C ALA A 49 13.80 3.32 -13.29
N GLN A 50 12.79 3.97 -13.86
CA GLN A 50 12.78 4.39 -15.27
C GLN A 50 12.99 5.90 -15.46
N VAL A 51 13.42 6.59 -14.41
CA VAL A 51 13.81 8.00 -14.52
C VAL A 51 15.22 8.10 -15.12
N THR A 52 15.32 8.79 -16.23
CA THR A 52 16.58 8.89 -17.01
C THR A 52 17.39 10.15 -16.69
N SER A 53 16.75 11.19 -16.17
CA SER A 53 17.41 12.47 -15.86
C SER A 53 16.67 13.19 -14.73
N LEU A 54 17.43 13.86 -13.88
CA LEU A 54 16.96 14.69 -12.77
C LEU A 54 17.83 15.95 -12.73
N ASP A 55 17.23 17.13 -12.82
CA ASP A 55 17.90 18.41 -12.65
C ASP A 55 17.59 19.06 -11.29
N SER A 56 18.07 20.29 -11.09
CA SER A 56 17.81 21.02 -9.84
C SER A 56 16.33 21.31 -9.58
N ALA A 57 15.53 21.49 -10.63
CA ALA A 57 14.07 21.68 -10.51
C ALA A 57 13.42 20.37 -10.02
N GLY A 58 13.77 19.23 -10.63
CA GLY A 58 13.31 17.92 -10.22
C GLY A 58 13.71 17.57 -8.79
N VAL A 59 14.97 17.83 -8.40
CA VAL A 59 15.40 17.69 -7.01
C VAL A 59 14.54 18.53 -6.06
N GLY A 60 14.27 19.79 -6.43
CA GLY A 60 13.41 20.68 -5.66
C GLY A 60 12.00 20.15 -5.49
N VAL A 61 11.42 19.51 -6.52
CA VAL A 61 10.10 18.86 -6.43
C VAL A 61 10.13 17.68 -5.45
N LEU A 62 11.13 16.81 -5.51
CA LEU A 62 11.25 15.68 -4.58
C LEU A 62 11.34 16.14 -3.12
N VAL A 63 12.12 17.19 -2.84
CA VAL A 63 12.23 17.75 -1.48
C VAL A 63 10.91 18.35 -1.02
N ARG A 64 10.23 19.13 -1.87
CA ARG A 64 8.90 19.67 -1.54
C ARG A 64 7.88 18.57 -1.31
N PHE A 65 7.97 17.49 -2.08
CA PHE A 65 7.09 16.34 -1.90
C PHE A 65 7.31 15.67 -0.54
N LEU A 66 8.55 15.38 -0.18
CA LEU A 66 8.89 14.84 1.14
C LEU A 66 8.37 15.74 2.28
N HIS A 67 8.56 17.05 2.17
CA HIS A 67 8.02 17.99 3.17
C HIS A 67 6.50 17.94 3.29
N ARG A 68 5.80 17.86 2.16
CA ARG A 68 4.33 17.80 2.16
C ARG A 68 3.80 16.51 2.75
N THR A 69 4.38 15.36 2.41
CA THR A 69 3.98 14.06 3.00
C THR A 69 4.18 14.07 4.51
N ARG A 70 5.33 14.56 4.99
CA ARG A 70 5.61 14.66 6.43
C ARG A 70 4.67 15.61 7.16
N ASN A 71 4.32 16.74 6.58
CA ASN A 71 3.33 17.67 7.14
C ASN A 71 1.92 17.06 7.20
N ALA A 72 1.61 16.11 6.34
CA ALA A 72 0.37 15.34 6.35
C ALA A 72 0.44 14.09 7.26
N SER A 73 1.45 14.00 8.14
CA SER A 73 1.68 12.86 9.04
C SER A 73 1.97 11.53 8.32
N GLY A 74 2.51 11.62 7.10
CA GLY A 74 3.01 10.49 6.33
C GLY A 74 4.50 10.60 6.03
N ASP A 75 4.97 9.88 5.01
CA ASP A 75 6.35 9.97 4.54
C ASP A 75 6.45 9.66 3.04
N LEU A 76 7.59 10.01 2.46
CA LEU A 76 7.98 9.68 1.08
C LEU A 76 9.20 8.75 1.11
N LYS A 77 9.05 7.57 0.53
CA LYS A 77 10.16 6.65 0.31
C LYS A 77 10.48 6.55 -1.17
N LEU A 78 11.77 6.50 -1.49
CA LEU A 78 12.24 6.28 -2.86
C LEU A 78 12.60 4.81 -3.04
N CYS A 79 12.31 4.24 -4.20
CA CYS A 79 12.79 2.90 -4.51
C CYS A 79 13.36 2.79 -5.92
N CYS A 80 14.22 1.77 -6.11
CA CYS A 80 14.82 1.46 -7.40
C CYS A 80 15.59 2.64 -8.02
N VAL A 81 16.31 3.40 -7.20
CA VAL A 81 17.03 4.61 -7.63
C VAL A 81 18.17 4.24 -8.57
N PRO A 82 18.16 4.70 -9.84
CA PRO A 82 19.26 4.44 -10.77
C PRO A 82 20.57 5.07 -10.29
N PRO A 83 21.73 4.51 -10.63
CA PRO A 83 23.04 5.01 -10.16
C PRO A 83 23.27 6.50 -10.48
N ARG A 84 22.79 6.97 -11.63
CA ARG A 84 22.90 8.40 -12.02
C ARG A 84 22.10 9.32 -11.08
N LEU A 85 20.89 8.92 -10.68
CA LEU A 85 20.08 9.66 -9.72
C LEU A 85 20.68 9.59 -8.32
N ALA A 86 21.17 8.43 -7.91
CA ALA A 86 21.86 8.26 -6.63
C ALA A 86 23.05 9.21 -6.52
N GLU A 87 23.83 9.37 -7.60
CA GLU A 87 24.95 10.30 -7.64
C GLU A 87 24.50 11.77 -7.52
N VAL A 88 23.41 12.17 -8.18
CA VAL A 88 22.83 13.52 -8.02
C VAL A 88 22.42 13.76 -6.56
N LEU A 89 21.71 12.82 -5.96
CA LEU A 89 21.30 12.92 -4.55
C LEU A 89 22.50 12.98 -3.60
N ARG A 90 23.58 12.27 -3.91
CA ARG A 90 24.83 12.27 -3.13
C ARG A 90 25.55 13.63 -3.21
N ILE A 91 25.72 14.16 -4.42
CA ILE A 91 26.41 15.44 -4.67
C ILE A 91 25.64 16.60 -4.02
N THR A 92 24.33 16.57 -4.09
CA THR A 92 23.45 17.57 -3.47
C THR A 92 23.30 17.39 -1.94
N LYS A 93 23.95 16.38 -1.34
CA LYS A 93 23.84 16.01 0.07
C LYS A 93 22.41 15.64 0.52
N LEU A 94 21.55 15.25 -0.41
CA LEU A 94 20.17 14.88 -0.16
C LEU A 94 19.97 13.37 0.06
N ALA A 95 21.00 12.57 -0.20
CA ALA A 95 20.92 11.11 -0.01
C ALA A 95 20.52 10.70 1.42
N GLY A 96 20.85 11.52 2.43
CA GLY A 96 20.52 11.23 3.84
C GLY A 96 19.15 11.70 4.29
N ILE A 97 18.41 12.45 3.48
CA ILE A 97 17.06 12.93 3.86
C ILE A 97 15.94 12.05 3.33
N PHE A 98 16.21 11.29 2.27
CA PHE A 98 15.27 10.33 1.70
C PHE A 98 15.52 8.93 2.25
N ASP A 99 14.45 8.23 2.57
CA ASP A 99 14.48 6.80 2.85
C ASP A 99 14.49 6.05 1.51
N VAL A 100 15.64 5.44 1.17
CA VAL A 100 15.88 4.82 -0.14
C VAL A 100 15.96 3.31 -0.01
N HIS A 101 15.17 2.61 -0.81
CA HIS A 101 15.11 1.15 -0.85
C HIS A 101 15.54 0.61 -2.21
N SER A 102 16.15 -0.58 -2.21
CA SER A 102 16.59 -1.24 -3.43
C SER A 102 15.42 -1.73 -4.27
N ARG A 103 14.30 -2.08 -3.61
CA ARG A 103 13.11 -2.68 -4.22
C ARG A 103 11.84 -1.97 -3.76
N GLU A 104 10.82 -2.05 -4.60
CA GLU A 104 9.52 -1.43 -4.34
C GLU A 104 8.77 -2.11 -3.18
N ASP A 105 8.83 -3.45 -3.12
CA ASP A 105 8.23 -4.22 -2.02
C ASP A 105 8.87 -3.91 -0.66
N GLU A 106 10.19 -3.66 -0.62
CA GLU A 106 10.89 -3.21 0.59
C GLU A 106 10.43 -1.82 1.04
N ALA A 107 10.27 -0.88 0.10
CA ALA A 107 9.79 0.46 0.39
C ALA A 107 8.36 0.46 0.94
N ILE A 108 7.47 -0.35 0.36
CA ILE A 108 6.11 -0.54 0.85
C ILE A 108 6.13 -1.15 2.25
N ALA A 109 6.89 -2.23 2.45
CA ALA A 109 7.01 -2.91 3.73
C ALA A 109 7.50 -2.01 4.86
N ALA A 110 8.39 -1.07 4.55
CA ALA A 110 8.94 -0.14 5.54
C ALA A 110 7.89 0.76 6.20
N PHE A 111 6.79 1.09 5.51
CA PHE A 111 5.67 1.83 6.12
C PHE A 111 4.96 1.02 7.20
N TYR A 112 4.85 -0.29 7.02
CA TYR A 112 4.15 -1.16 7.97
C TYR A 112 5.04 -1.60 9.15
N THR A 113 6.35 -1.66 8.94
CA THR A 113 7.31 -2.01 10.00
C THR A 113 7.65 -0.84 10.91
N GLN A 114 7.74 0.38 10.37
CA GLN A 114 8.04 1.60 11.14
C GLN A 114 6.83 2.14 11.90
N SER A 115 5.61 1.93 11.39
CA SER A 115 4.36 2.34 12.05
C SER A 115 3.96 1.47 13.24
N ARG A 116 4.77 0.49 13.63
CA ARG A 116 4.55 -0.34 14.81
C ARG A 116 5.44 0.17 15.96
N PRO A 117 4.96 1.06 16.84
CA PRO A 117 5.66 1.37 18.09
C PRO A 117 5.81 0.05 18.85
N ALA A 118 7.00 -0.20 19.38
CA ALA A 118 7.28 -1.41 20.18
C ALA A 118 6.36 -1.53 21.41
N ASP A 119 5.73 -0.42 21.82
CA ASP A 119 4.87 -0.29 23.00
C ASP A 119 3.40 0.06 22.67
N ALA A 120 2.97 0.03 21.40
CA ALA A 120 1.54 0.14 21.12
C ALA A 120 0.85 -1.08 21.75
N PRO A 121 -0.16 -0.90 22.63
CA PRO A 121 -0.94 -2.02 23.10
C PRO A 121 -1.42 -2.73 21.85
N THR A 122 -1.03 -3.98 21.73
CA THR A 122 -1.49 -4.88 20.68
C THR A 122 -3.00 -4.77 20.70
N THR A 123 -3.60 -4.04 19.77
CA THR A 123 -5.00 -4.23 19.41
C THR A 123 -5.03 -5.62 18.78
N LEU A 124 -4.99 -6.59 19.72
CA LEU A 124 -4.86 -8.00 19.45
C LEU A 124 -6.00 -8.39 18.52
N GLY A 125 -5.66 -8.60 17.26
CA GLY A 125 -6.51 -9.36 16.39
C GLY A 125 -7.39 -8.61 15.40
N ARG A 126 -7.25 -7.29 15.21
CA ARG A 126 -8.14 -6.51 14.34
C ARG A 126 -7.56 -6.11 12.98
N ASP A 127 -6.35 -6.55 12.63
CA ASP A 127 -5.74 -6.27 11.33
C ASP A 127 -6.23 -7.28 10.28
N VAL A 128 -6.96 -6.81 9.30
CA VAL A 128 -7.56 -7.60 8.21
C VAL A 128 -7.03 -7.10 6.88
N LEU A 129 -6.48 -8.01 6.06
CA LEU A 129 -6.13 -7.74 4.67
C LEU A 129 -7.29 -8.21 3.77
N CYS A 130 -7.87 -7.30 2.99
CA CYS A 130 -8.92 -7.60 2.02
C CYS A 130 -8.36 -7.59 0.61
N VAL A 131 -8.57 -8.66 -0.15
CA VAL A 131 -8.08 -8.81 -1.52
C VAL A 131 -9.22 -9.12 -2.48
N ASP A 132 -9.49 -8.23 -3.42
CA ASP A 132 -10.40 -8.45 -4.54
C ASP A 132 -10.02 -7.55 -5.72
N ASP A 133 -10.19 -8.03 -6.95
CA ASP A 133 -9.92 -7.25 -8.16
C ASP A 133 -11.05 -6.23 -8.45
N SER A 134 -12.25 -6.43 -7.86
CA SER A 134 -13.38 -5.53 -7.98
C SER A 134 -13.26 -4.39 -6.96
N VAL A 135 -13.15 -3.16 -7.45
CA VAL A 135 -13.07 -1.96 -6.61
C VAL A 135 -14.32 -1.79 -5.75
N ASP A 136 -15.49 -2.08 -6.31
CA ASP A 136 -16.77 -1.93 -5.60
C ASP A 136 -16.92 -2.95 -4.47
N VAL A 137 -16.59 -4.21 -4.71
CA VAL A 137 -16.60 -5.27 -3.69
C VAL A 137 -15.59 -4.94 -2.59
N LEU A 138 -14.39 -4.51 -2.97
CA LEU A 138 -13.35 -4.16 -2.04
C LEU A 138 -13.75 -2.97 -1.16
N ALA A 139 -14.31 -1.91 -1.76
CA ALA A 139 -14.77 -0.72 -1.05
C ALA A 139 -15.88 -1.10 -0.03
N TYR A 140 -16.87 -1.86 -0.47
CA TYR A 140 -17.97 -2.32 0.38
C TYR A 140 -17.49 -3.18 1.57
N VAL A 141 -16.67 -4.19 1.30
CA VAL A 141 -16.10 -5.06 2.34
C VAL A 141 -15.29 -4.26 3.36
N CYS A 142 -14.47 -3.33 2.88
CA CYS A 142 -13.64 -2.49 3.74
C CYS A 142 -14.48 -1.58 4.64
N GLU A 143 -15.57 -1.01 4.12
CA GLU A 143 -16.47 -0.15 4.90
C GLU A 143 -17.15 -0.94 6.01
N VAL A 144 -17.78 -2.07 5.68
CA VAL A 144 -18.43 -2.96 6.64
C VAL A 144 -17.49 -3.38 7.78
N LEU A 145 -16.26 -3.74 7.44
CA LEU A 145 -15.31 -4.19 8.46
C LEU A 145 -14.74 -3.04 9.30
N ARG A 146 -14.59 -1.84 8.73
CA ARG A 146 -14.20 -0.63 9.48
C ARG A 146 -15.28 -0.21 10.46
N GLU A 147 -16.56 -0.23 10.05
CA GLU A 147 -17.69 0.03 10.94
C GLU A 147 -17.77 -1.00 12.09
N ALA A 148 -17.38 -2.24 11.83
CA ALA A 148 -17.26 -3.28 12.86
C ALA A 148 -16.01 -3.14 13.77
N GLY A 149 -15.17 -2.10 13.54
CA GLY A 149 -14.01 -1.77 14.37
C GLY A 149 -12.71 -2.51 13.99
N TYR A 150 -12.63 -3.09 12.80
CA TYR A 150 -11.41 -3.72 12.29
C TYR A 150 -10.53 -2.70 11.56
N ARG A 151 -9.22 -2.89 11.67
CA ARG A 151 -8.27 -2.17 10.82
C ARG A 151 -8.10 -2.91 9.50
N VAL A 152 -8.55 -2.30 8.41
CA VAL A 152 -8.67 -2.96 7.11
C VAL A 152 -7.67 -2.38 6.12
N MET A 153 -6.88 -3.27 5.51
CA MET A 153 -5.95 -2.95 4.43
C MET A 153 -6.53 -3.44 3.10
N PRO A 154 -6.99 -2.54 2.24
CA PRO A 154 -7.48 -2.92 0.92
C PRO A 154 -6.34 -3.27 -0.03
N CYS A 155 -6.53 -4.28 -0.86
CA CYS A 155 -5.58 -4.68 -1.89
C CYS A 155 -6.29 -5.14 -3.16
N GLY A 156 -6.07 -4.44 -4.28
CA GLY A 156 -6.73 -4.70 -5.56
C GLY A 156 -6.10 -5.82 -6.39
N ASN A 157 -5.02 -6.44 -5.92
CA ASN A 157 -4.37 -7.54 -6.66
C ASN A 157 -3.56 -8.47 -5.74
N VAL A 158 -3.35 -9.68 -6.23
CA VAL A 158 -2.69 -10.75 -5.48
C VAL A 158 -1.19 -10.51 -5.27
N SER A 159 -0.52 -9.82 -6.21
CA SER A 159 0.93 -9.54 -6.10
C SER A 159 1.23 -8.60 -4.95
N ASP A 160 0.45 -7.53 -4.82
CA ASP A 160 0.58 -6.58 -3.72
C ASP A 160 0.13 -7.19 -2.38
N ALA A 161 -0.88 -8.09 -2.41
CA ALA A 161 -1.29 -8.83 -1.23
C ALA A 161 -0.15 -9.66 -0.63
N ALA A 162 0.69 -10.27 -1.47
CA ALA A 162 1.86 -11.02 -0.99
C ALA A 162 2.89 -10.12 -0.27
N VAL A 163 3.05 -8.87 -0.74
CA VAL A 163 3.90 -7.86 -0.07
C VAL A 163 3.31 -7.47 1.28
N LEU A 164 2.01 -7.14 1.31
CA LEU A 164 1.31 -6.74 2.52
C LEU A 164 1.27 -7.85 3.57
N LEU A 165 1.05 -9.10 3.18
CA LEU A 165 1.08 -10.25 4.08
C LEU A 165 2.41 -10.38 4.84
N LYS A 166 3.52 -10.19 4.13
CA LYS A 166 4.86 -10.24 4.73
C LYS A 166 5.13 -9.04 5.63
N ALA A 167 4.71 -7.85 5.20
CA ALA A 167 5.02 -6.59 5.85
C ALA A 167 4.14 -6.33 7.08
N SER A 168 2.82 -6.46 6.95
CA SER A 168 1.86 -6.10 8.00
C SER A 168 1.49 -7.27 8.91
N ARG A 169 1.69 -8.52 8.45
CA ARG A 169 1.33 -9.74 9.18
C ARG A 169 -0.11 -9.69 9.71
N PRO A 170 -1.11 -9.53 8.84
CA PRO A 170 -2.50 -9.45 9.26
C PRO A 170 -2.92 -10.76 9.93
N ARG A 171 -3.90 -10.69 10.82
CA ARG A 171 -4.46 -11.89 11.45
C ARG A 171 -5.42 -12.63 10.53
N VAL A 172 -6.14 -11.89 9.70
CA VAL A 172 -7.10 -12.46 8.76
C VAL A 172 -6.85 -11.92 7.35
N LEU A 173 -6.96 -12.81 6.39
CA LEU A 173 -6.97 -12.52 4.97
C LEU A 173 -8.39 -12.78 4.44
N VAL A 174 -9.10 -11.73 4.04
CA VAL A 174 -10.39 -11.82 3.36
C VAL A 174 -10.15 -11.82 1.86
N ILE A 175 -10.63 -12.84 1.16
CA ILE A 175 -10.43 -13.01 -0.27
C ILE A 175 -11.77 -12.99 -0.99
N GLY A 176 -11.91 -12.05 -1.92
CA GLY A 176 -13.06 -11.98 -2.80
C GLY A 176 -13.07 -13.05 -3.88
N ALA A 177 -14.24 -13.23 -4.49
CA ALA A 177 -14.43 -14.29 -5.47
C ALA A 177 -13.57 -14.14 -6.73
N SER A 178 -13.28 -12.91 -7.16
CA SER A 178 -12.46 -12.62 -8.33
C SER A 178 -10.97 -12.92 -8.11
N ALA A 179 -10.47 -12.73 -6.90
CA ALA A 179 -9.09 -13.04 -6.52
C ALA A 179 -8.86 -14.53 -6.21
N ARG A 180 -9.94 -15.29 -5.96
CA ARG A 180 -9.90 -16.70 -5.55
C ARG A 180 -9.14 -17.61 -6.53
N ALA A 181 -9.32 -17.41 -7.85
CA ALA A 181 -8.66 -18.21 -8.87
C ALA A 181 -7.12 -18.12 -8.84
N ARG A 182 -6.57 -17.09 -8.17
CA ARG A 182 -5.12 -16.85 -8.02
C ARG A 182 -4.62 -17.16 -6.61
N LEU A 183 -5.47 -17.74 -5.79
CA LEU A 183 -5.23 -18.02 -4.38
C LEU A 183 -3.98 -18.90 -4.13
N ASP A 184 -3.71 -19.85 -5.03
CA ASP A 184 -2.57 -20.75 -4.87
C ASP A 184 -1.23 -19.99 -4.86
N SER A 185 -1.14 -18.90 -5.62
CA SER A 185 0.04 -18.03 -5.62
C SER A 185 0.18 -17.27 -4.29
N VAL A 186 -0.93 -16.94 -3.64
CA VAL A 186 -0.95 -16.27 -2.32
C VAL A 186 -0.71 -17.27 -1.19
N ARG A 187 -1.29 -18.45 -1.27
CA ARG A 187 -1.08 -19.52 -0.27
C ARG A 187 0.37 -19.93 -0.14
N VAL A 188 1.09 -20.04 -1.24
CA VAL A 188 2.55 -20.30 -1.22
C VAL A 188 3.29 -19.17 -0.50
N GLY A 189 2.89 -17.90 -0.73
CA GLY A 189 3.44 -16.74 0.00
C GLY A 189 3.11 -16.73 1.50
N VAL A 190 1.91 -17.16 1.87
CA VAL A 190 1.42 -17.22 3.26
C VAL A 190 2.15 -18.31 4.06
N SER A 191 2.34 -19.49 3.49
CA SER A 191 3.02 -20.61 4.17
C SER A 191 4.49 -20.33 4.46
N HIS A 192 5.16 -19.47 3.69
CA HIS A 192 6.56 -19.13 3.90
C HIS A 192 6.79 -17.84 4.71
N ALA A 193 5.77 -16.98 4.84
CA ALA A 193 5.94 -15.65 5.43
C ALA A 193 5.44 -15.54 6.88
N ALA A 194 4.59 -16.44 7.32
CA ALA A 194 3.94 -16.33 8.62
C ALA A 194 4.40 -17.43 9.57
N GLY A 195 5.24 -17.09 10.53
CA GLY A 195 5.42 -17.90 11.73
C GLY A 195 4.13 -18.00 12.58
N ASN A 196 3.04 -17.32 12.19
CA ASN A 196 1.68 -17.46 12.72
C ASN A 196 0.72 -17.73 11.57
N ALA A 197 -0.17 -18.70 11.74
CA ALA A 197 -1.20 -19.03 10.76
C ALA A 197 -2.14 -17.82 10.55
N VAL A 198 -2.12 -17.23 9.33
CA VAL A 198 -3.10 -16.24 8.92
C VAL A 198 -4.41 -16.98 8.62
N ALA A 199 -5.49 -16.59 9.27
CA ALA A 199 -6.79 -17.17 8.99
C ALA A 199 -7.32 -16.63 7.65
N ILE A 200 -7.87 -17.51 6.83
CA ILE A 200 -8.37 -17.14 5.49
C ILE A 200 -9.89 -17.19 5.50
N LEU A 201 -10.53 -16.09 5.15
CA LEU A 201 -11.96 -15.96 4.95
C LEU A 201 -12.27 -15.72 3.46
N GLU A 202 -12.90 -16.68 2.82
CA GLU A 202 -13.32 -16.57 1.42
C GLU A 202 -14.73 -15.98 1.33
N LEU A 203 -14.92 -14.97 0.47
CA LEU A 203 -16.23 -14.40 0.18
C LEU A 203 -16.97 -15.28 -0.84
N PRO A 204 -18.29 -15.48 -0.68
CA PRO A 204 -19.11 -16.15 -1.68
C PRO A 204 -19.10 -15.42 -3.03
N ALA A 205 -19.21 -16.13 -4.14
CA ALA A 205 -19.26 -15.52 -5.48
C ALA A 205 -20.43 -14.54 -5.65
N ALA A 206 -21.51 -14.73 -4.91
CA ALA A 206 -22.70 -13.87 -4.96
C ALA A 206 -22.65 -12.74 -3.91
N PHE A 207 -21.51 -12.48 -3.26
CA PHE A 207 -21.44 -11.51 -2.15
C PHE A 207 -21.89 -10.10 -2.55
N GLY A 208 -21.53 -9.64 -3.76
CA GLY A 208 -21.92 -8.32 -4.27
C GLY A 208 -23.35 -8.22 -4.84
N SER A 209 -24.07 -9.34 -4.96
CA SER A 209 -25.43 -9.39 -5.56
C SER A 209 -26.54 -9.74 -4.55
N ARG A 210 -26.20 -9.97 -3.29
CA ARG A 210 -27.14 -10.23 -2.17
C ARG A 210 -27.58 -8.93 -1.50
N ASP A 211 -28.60 -9.05 -0.62
CA ASP A 211 -28.99 -7.94 0.25
C ASP A 211 -27.77 -7.43 1.05
N PRO A 212 -27.43 -6.16 0.93
CA PRO A 212 -26.28 -5.57 1.61
C PRO A 212 -26.32 -5.78 3.14
N ALA A 213 -27.47 -5.66 3.77
CA ALA A 213 -27.61 -5.79 5.23
C ALA A 213 -27.38 -7.24 5.70
N GLU A 214 -27.78 -8.23 4.91
CA GLU A 214 -27.55 -9.63 5.21
C GLU A 214 -26.08 -10.01 4.99
N SER A 215 -25.50 -9.57 3.87
CA SER A 215 -24.09 -9.80 3.52
C SER A 215 -23.15 -9.20 4.56
N SER A 216 -23.45 -8.00 5.09
CA SER A 216 -22.67 -7.35 6.13
C SER A 216 -22.67 -8.14 7.44
N ARG A 217 -23.86 -8.59 7.88
CA ARG A 217 -24.00 -9.38 9.11
C ARG A 217 -23.30 -10.73 9.00
N GLU A 218 -23.45 -11.41 7.87
CA GLU A 218 -22.78 -12.69 7.62
C GLU A 218 -21.25 -12.52 7.63
N LEU A 219 -20.72 -11.50 6.97
CA LEU A 219 -19.29 -11.22 6.91
C LEU A 219 -18.71 -10.99 8.31
N VAL A 220 -19.34 -10.10 9.09
CA VAL A 220 -18.87 -9.76 10.44
C VAL A 220 -18.96 -10.96 11.37
N SER A 221 -20.04 -11.75 11.31
CA SER A 221 -20.19 -12.97 12.10
C SER A 221 -19.09 -13.98 11.80
N ARG A 222 -18.87 -14.30 10.53
CA ARG A 222 -17.83 -15.24 10.10
C ARG A 222 -16.42 -14.76 10.47
N LEU A 223 -16.20 -13.45 10.43
CA LEU A 223 -14.91 -12.90 10.83
C LEU A 223 -14.68 -13.04 12.33
N ARG A 224 -15.68 -12.77 13.16
CA ARG A 224 -15.61 -12.98 14.62
C ARG A 224 -15.31 -14.43 14.99
N ASP A 225 -15.97 -15.38 14.33
CA ASP A 225 -15.74 -16.81 14.54
C ASP A 225 -14.28 -17.18 14.24
N VAL A 226 -13.71 -16.62 13.16
CA VAL A 226 -12.34 -16.86 12.75
C VAL A 226 -11.32 -16.19 13.67
N VAL A 227 -11.65 -15.01 14.21
CA VAL A 227 -10.76 -14.27 15.13
C VAL A 227 -10.87 -14.80 16.57
N GLY A 228 -11.96 -15.52 16.91
CA GLY A 228 -12.22 -16.03 18.24
C GLY A 228 -12.68 -14.93 19.20
N GLU A 229 -13.37 -13.89 18.71
CA GLU A 229 -14.01 -12.89 19.56
C GLU A 229 -15.36 -13.42 20.04
N PRO A 230 -15.70 -13.32 21.35
CA PRO A 230 -17.01 -13.72 21.84
C PRO A 230 -18.10 -12.82 21.25
N THR A 231 -19.25 -13.42 21.00
CA THR A 231 -20.47 -12.80 20.45
C THR A 231 -21.02 -11.73 21.37
#